data_5363fb909db736dcddae000fe20be1fc
#
_entry.id   5363fb909db736dcddae000fe20be1fc
#
_cell.length_a   1.000
_cell.length_b   1.000
_cell.length_c   1.000
_cell.angle_alpha   90.00
_cell.angle_beta   90.00
_cell.angle_gamma   90.00
#
_symmetry.space_group_name_H-M   'P 1'
#
loop_
_entity.id
_entity.type
_entity.pdbx_description
1 polymer ?
#
loop_
_entity_poly.entity_id
_entity_poly.type
_entity_poly.pdbx_seq_one_letter_code
_entity_poly.pdbx_strand_id
1 'polypeptide(L)'
;MLHVLKGFLGDDLCQSFTTYALRGRLDNFNSYGKELPNTHGVYKDPFAEACLYSFRDRVQKYFEEDIYPTYSFYIVYENGHCLPKHIDTDACEISITIHTGHLYGDSYQGTVWPLYVDNSPIHCDVGDALLYDQKEKKYEHWREPFDGVYQIQLLLHYVTGSIDKIPVPVKNLIAAI
;
A
#
# COMPACT_ATOMS: atom_id res chain seq x y z
N MET A 1 5.40 -14.16 6.82
CA MET A 1 6.62 -13.28 6.79
C MET A 1 6.20 -11.84 7.04
N LEU A 2 7.00 -11.04 7.80
CA LEU A 2 6.75 -9.62 8.07
C LEU A 2 8.09 -8.89 8.07
N HIS A 3 8.30 -7.96 7.12
CA HIS A 3 9.57 -7.23 6.96
C HIS A 3 9.36 -5.74 6.70
N VAL A 4 10.12 -4.91 7.40
CA VAL A 4 10.26 -3.48 7.06
C VAL A 4 11.42 -3.34 6.07
N LEU A 5 11.14 -2.83 4.89
CA LEU A 5 12.09 -2.60 3.81
C LEU A 5 12.44 -1.12 3.80
N LYS A 6 13.62 -0.79 4.32
CA LYS A 6 14.10 0.60 4.38
C LYS A 6 14.47 1.11 3.00
N GLY A 7 14.05 2.35 2.69
CA GLY A 7 14.34 3.01 1.42
C GLY A 7 13.86 2.23 0.19
N PHE A 8 12.72 1.53 0.32
CA PHE A 8 12.15 0.76 -0.80
C PHE A 8 11.80 1.67 -1.98
N LEU A 9 11.33 2.86 -1.73
CA LEU A 9 11.02 3.85 -2.75
C LEU A 9 11.99 5.05 -2.62
N GLY A 10 12.55 5.51 -3.75
CA GLY A 10 13.41 6.70 -3.74
C GLY A 10 12.61 7.99 -3.60
N ASP A 11 13.27 9.04 -3.11
CA ASP A 11 12.65 10.33 -2.75
C ASP A 11 11.89 10.98 -3.92
N ASP A 12 12.46 10.98 -5.13
CA ASP A 12 11.83 11.57 -6.31
C ASP A 12 10.49 10.89 -6.64
N LEU A 13 10.43 9.57 -6.52
CA LEU A 13 9.21 8.82 -6.80
C LEU A 13 8.20 8.98 -5.66
N CYS A 14 8.66 9.03 -4.41
CA CYS A 14 7.82 9.37 -3.25
C CYS A 14 7.16 10.74 -3.45
N GLN A 15 7.93 11.75 -3.79
CA GLN A 15 7.44 13.10 -4.03
C GLN A 15 6.45 13.16 -5.20
N SER A 16 6.79 12.48 -6.31
CA SER A 16 5.94 12.42 -7.50
C SER A 16 4.61 11.74 -7.20
N PHE A 17 4.64 10.60 -6.50
CA PHE A 17 3.42 9.87 -6.13
C PHE A 17 2.58 10.66 -5.11
N THR A 18 3.21 11.28 -4.13
CA THR A 18 2.54 12.13 -3.13
C THR A 18 1.82 13.29 -3.81
N THR A 19 2.50 14.00 -4.71
CA THR A 19 1.90 15.11 -5.47
C THR A 19 0.72 14.64 -6.32
N TYR A 20 0.87 13.49 -7.00
CA TYR A 20 -0.19 12.88 -7.79
C TYR A 20 -1.42 12.51 -6.94
N ALA A 21 -1.22 11.84 -5.81
CA ALA A 21 -2.30 11.41 -4.93
C ALA A 21 -3.06 12.59 -4.32
N LEU A 22 -2.35 13.65 -3.89
CA LEU A 22 -2.96 14.89 -3.39
C LEU A 22 -3.74 15.60 -4.50
N ARG A 23 -3.23 15.63 -5.73
CA ARG A 23 -3.95 16.20 -6.86
C ARG A 23 -5.21 15.40 -7.16
N GLY A 24 -5.12 14.06 -7.19
CA GLY A 24 -6.27 13.19 -7.36
C GLY A 24 -7.34 13.38 -6.28
N ARG A 25 -6.92 13.64 -5.02
CA ARG A 25 -7.82 13.97 -3.92
C ARG A 25 -8.60 15.27 -4.20
N LEU A 26 -7.95 16.31 -4.70
CA LEU A 26 -8.58 17.61 -5.01
C LEU A 26 -9.54 17.50 -6.21
N ASP A 27 -9.19 16.70 -7.21
CA ASP A 27 -9.98 16.54 -8.44
C ASP A 27 -11.06 15.44 -8.30
N ASN A 28 -11.25 14.87 -7.09
CA ASN A 28 -12.23 13.82 -6.82
C ASN A 28 -12.08 12.57 -7.72
N PHE A 29 -10.86 12.11 -7.97
CA PHE A 29 -10.63 10.81 -8.58
C PHE A 29 -11.38 9.75 -7.78
N ASN A 30 -12.06 8.82 -8.47
CA ASN A 30 -13.01 7.87 -7.92
C ASN A 30 -12.57 7.31 -6.56
N SER A 31 -13.18 7.77 -5.49
CA SER A 31 -12.95 7.23 -4.16
C SER A 31 -13.72 5.93 -4.00
N TYR A 32 -13.03 4.88 -3.63
CA TYR A 32 -13.66 3.61 -3.22
C TYR A 32 -14.14 3.75 -1.76
N GLY A 33 -15.27 4.44 -1.59
CA GLY A 33 -15.67 4.96 -0.28
C GLY A 33 -16.57 4.07 0.56
N LYS A 34 -16.73 2.75 0.28
CA LYS A 34 -17.61 1.89 1.10
C LYS A 34 -16.90 1.18 2.24
N GLU A 35 -15.61 0.91 2.12
CA GLU A 35 -14.85 0.16 3.14
C GLU A 35 -14.07 1.07 4.11
N LEU A 36 -13.77 2.30 3.69
CA LEU A 36 -13.09 3.30 4.49
C LEU A 36 -13.91 4.61 4.47
N PRO A 37 -14.93 4.73 5.30
CA PRO A 37 -15.75 5.94 5.33
C PRO A 37 -14.89 7.16 5.61
N ASN A 38 -15.05 8.17 4.77
CA ASN A 38 -14.38 9.48 4.80
C ASN A 38 -12.90 9.52 4.39
N THR A 39 -12.29 8.43 3.93
CA THR A 39 -10.93 8.45 3.36
C THR A 39 -10.96 8.54 1.84
N HIS A 40 -9.94 9.16 1.26
CA HIS A 40 -9.74 9.13 -0.18
C HIS A 40 -8.88 7.92 -0.55
N GLY A 41 -9.55 6.83 -0.92
CA GLY A 41 -8.92 5.61 -1.41
C GLY A 41 -9.20 5.39 -2.89
N VAL A 42 -8.20 5.03 -3.69
CA VAL A 42 -8.33 4.78 -5.12
C VAL A 42 -7.83 3.39 -5.48
N TYR A 43 -8.74 2.61 -6.06
CA TYR A 43 -8.50 1.24 -6.49
C TYR A 43 -8.04 1.20 -7.94
N LYS A 44 -6.95 0.44 -8.22
CA LYS A 44 -6.39 0.24 -9.57
C LYS A 44 -6.13 1.55 -10.31
N ASP A 45 -5.58 2.51 -9.61
CA ASP A 45 -5.12 3.74 -10.21
C ASP A 45 -3.98 3.48 -11.21
N PRO A 46 -3.95 4.11 -12.40
CA PRO A 46 -2.93 3.84 -13.42
C PRO A 46 -1.49 4.02 -12.94
N PHE A 47 -1.20 5.02 -12.09
CA PHE A 47 0.15 5.21 -11.56
C PHE A 47 0.51 4.14 -10.51
N ALA A 48 -0.44 3.81 -9.63
CA ALA A 48 -0.26 2.74 -8.65
C ALA A 48 -0.13 1.36 -9.32
N GLU A 49 -0.89 1.09 -10.38
CA GLU A 49 -0.74 -0.13 -11.19
C GLU A 49 0.64 -0.18 -11.88
N ALA A 50 1.13 0.93 -12.43
CA ALA A 50 2.49 0.97 -13.00
C ALA A 50 3.55 0.63 -11.94
N CYS A 51 3.40 1.12 -10.70
CA CYS A 51 4.26 0.75 -9.58
C CYS A 51 4.14 -0.75 -9.24
N LEU A 52 2.91 -1.29 -9.21
CA LEU A 52 2.65 -2.71 -8.93
C LEU A 52 3.44 -3.63 -9.86
N TYR A 53 3.40 -3.37 -11.16
CA TYR A 53 4.14 -4.16 -12.15
C TYR A 53 5.65 -3.90 -12.09
N SER A 54 6.07 -2.65 -12.00
CA SER A 54 7.49 -2.28 -11.99
C SER A 54 8.25 -2.80 -10.77
N PHE A 55 7.58 -2.95 -9.63
CA PHE A 55 8.22 -3.43 -8.40
C PHE A 55 8.13 -4.94 -8.20
N ARG A 56 7.42 -5.65 -9.07
CA ARG A 56 7.24 -7.10 -8.97
C ARG A 56 8.57 -7.82 -8.75
N ASP A 57 9.59 -7.57 -9.55
CA ASP A 57 10.88 -8.26 -9.44
C ASP A 57 11.66 -7.89 -8.18
N ARG A 58 11.42 -6.72 -7.61
CA ARG A 58 12.01 -6.33 -6.32
C ARG A 58 11.35 -7.09 -5.17
N VAL A 59 10.03 -7.29 -5.23
CA VAL A 59 9.25 -8.06 -4.25
C VAL A 59 9.53 -9.55 -4.41
N GLN A 60 9.66 -10.05 -5.64
CA GLN A 60 9.97 -11.44 -5.96
C GLN A 60 11.19 -11.98 -5.21
N LYS A 61 12.19 -11.14 -4.94
CA LYS A 61 13.44 -11.55 -4.24
C LYS A 61 13.22 -12.10 -2.83
N TYR A 62 12.05 -11.87 -2.25
CA TYR A 62 11.68 -12.34 -0.90
C TYR A 62 10.91 -13.67 -0.93
N PHE A 63 10.62 -14.21 -2.13
CA PHE A 63 9.80 -15.40 -2.33
C PHE A 63 10.50 -16.39 -3.25
N GLU A 64 10.43 -17.69 -2.92
CA GLU A 64 10.92 -18.76 -3.79
C GLU A 64 9.96 -19.07 -4.94
N GLU A 65 8.65 -19.00 -4.66
CA GLU A 65 7.59 -19.18 -5.67
C GLU A 65 7.40 -17.90 -6.49
N ASP A 66 7.03 -18.05 -7.75
CA ASP A 66 6.67 -16.90 -8.58
C ASP A 66 5.49 -16.12 -7.99
N ILE A 67 5.63 -14.79 -7.95
CA ILE A 67 4.57 -13.89 -7.50
C ILE A 67 3.92 -13.19 -8.70
N TYR A 68 2.64 -12.91 -8.56
CA TYR A 68 1.82 -12.31 -9.61
C TYR A 68 1.01 -11.15 -9.05
N PRO A 69 1.02 -10.00 -9.73
CA PRO A 69 0.27 -8.82 -9.31
C PRO A 69 -1.24 -9.08 -9.38
N THR A 70 -1.97 -8.61 -8.39
CA THR A 70 -3.44 -8.70 -8.35
C THR A 70 -4.09 -7.33 -8.53
N TYR A 71 -3.77 -6.39 -7.67
CA TYR A 71 -4.22 -5.01 -7.78
C TYR A 71 -3.40 -4.08 -6.90
N SER A 72 -3.49 -2.80 -7.21
CA SER A 72 -2.99 -1.71 -6.39
C SER A 72 -4.12 -0.95 -5.72
N PHE A 73 -3.78 -0.27 -4.64
CA PHE A 73 -4.63 0.68 -3.96
C PHE A 73 -3.77 1.82 -3.42
N TYR A 74 -4.27 3.05 -3.36
CA TYR A 74 -3.64 4.06 -2.54
C TYR A 74 -4.65 4.79 -1.68
N ILE A 75 -4.21 5.28 -0.54
CA ILE A 75 -5.05 6.00 0.42
C ILE A 75 -4.38 7.31 0.80
N VAL A 76 -5.15 8.38 0.78
CA VAL A 76 -4.82 9.65 1.40
C VAL A 76 -5.59 9.73 2.72
N TYR A 77 -4.90 9.49 3.83
CA TYR A 77 -5.44 9.70 5.16
C TYR A 77 -5.35 11.17 5.53
N GLU A 78 -6.41 11.70 6.11
CA GLU A 78 -6.53 13.06 6.64
C GLU A 78 -6.89 13.01 8.12
N ASN A 79 -6.90 14.13 8.82
CA ASN A 79 -7.19 14.20 10.26
C ASN A 79 -8.47 13.42 10.63
N GLY A 80 -8.37 12.58 11.66
CA GLY A 80 -9.44 11.72 12.13
C GLY A 80 -9.69 10.45 11.33
N HIS A 81 -9.08 10.28 10.15
CA HIS A 81 -9.18 9.03 9.40
C HIS A 81 -8.44 7.89 10.11
N CYS A 82 -8.96 6.68 10.00
CA CYS A 82 -8.37 5.47 10.57
C CYS A 82 -8.47 4.32 9.57
N LEU A 83 -7.76 3.25 9.83
CA LEU A 83 -7.95 1.97 9.17
C LEU A 83 -8.60 1.02 10.17
N PRO A 84 -9.85 0.61 9.98
CA PRO A 84 -10.50 -0.37 10.85
C PRO A 84 -9.69 -1.67 10.93
N LYS A 85 -9.75 -2.32 12.08
CA LYS A 85 -9.09 -3.58 12.34
C LYS A 85 -9.65 -4.67 11.43
N HIS A 86 -8.78 -5.31 10.63
CA HIS A 86 -9.18 -6.31 9.65
C HIS A 86 -8.04 -7.27 9.29
N ILE A 87 -8.39 -8.27 8.53
CA ILE A 87 -7.49 -9.20 7.85
C ILE A 87 -7.76 -9.06 6.36
N ASP A 88 -6.72 -8.95 5.56
CA ASP A 88 -6.83 -8.87 4.10
C ASP A 88 -7.43 -10.14 3.49
N THR A 89 -8.02 -9.97 2.31
CA THR A 89 -8.57 -11.08 1.52
C THR A 89 -7.48 -11.93 0.89
N ASP A 90 -7.84 -13.09 0.35
CA ASP A 90 -6.88 -13.99 -0.32
C ASP A 90 -6.26 -13.39 -1.59
N ALA A 91 -6.86 -12.35 -2.17
CA ALA A 91 -6.26 -11.60 -3.28
C ALA A 91 -5.06 -10.73 -2.85
N CYS A 92 -4.87 -10.55 -1.54
CA CYS A 92 -3.76 -9.85 -0.89
C CYS A 92 -2.84 -10.84 -0.15
N GLU A 93 -2.61 -12.04 -0.70
CA GLU A 93 -1.74 -13.05 -0.07
C GLU A 93 -0.40 -12.44 0.31
N ILE A 94 0.19 -11.64 -0.60
CA ILE A 94 1.36 -10.82 -0.36
C ILE A 94 0.94 -9.37 -0.47
N SER A 95 1.18 -8.61 0.59
CA SER A 95 0.90 -7.18 0.64
C SER A 95 2.17 -6.38 0.91
N ILE A 96 2.35 -5.30 0.16
CA ILE A 96 3.37 -4.31 0.44
C ILE A 96 2.71 -2.94 0.57
N THR A 97 2.85 -2.31 1.73
CA THR A 97 2.38 -0.95 1.97
C THR A 97 3.56 0.00 2.07
N ILE A 98 3.57 1.04 1.25
CA ILE A 98 4.68 1.98 1.09
C ILE A 98 4.21 3.35 1.57
N HIS A 99 4.96 3.96 2.48
CA HIS A 99 4.72 5.33 2.91
C HIS A 99 5.36 6.30 1.92
N THR A 100 4.55 7.04 1.16
CA THR A 100 5.07 7.93 0.12
C THR A 100 5.21 9.37 0.55
N GLY A 101 4.43 9.82 1.54
CA GLY A 101 4.53 11.19 2.05
C GLY A 101 3.54 11.48 3.15
N HIS A 102 3.84 12.50 3.93
CA HIS A 102 2.98 13.00 5.01
C HIS A 102 3.19 14.49 5.25
N LEU A 103 2.23 15.08 5.92
CA LEU A 103 2.34 16.37 6.56
C LEU A 103 1.62 16.29 7.92
N TYR A 104 2.37 16.45 8.97
CA TYR A 104 1.84 16.59 10.34
C TYR A 104 1.64 18.07 10.67
N GLY A 105 0.74 18.36 11.60
CA GLY A 105 0.58 19.71 12.11
C GLY A 105 1.75 20.14 13.00
N ASP A 106 1.93 21.44 13.22
CA ASP A 106 3.03 22.02 14.02
C ASP A 106 3.04 21.50 15.48
N SER A 107 1.91 21.05 15.98
CA SER A 107 1.77 20.47 17.32
C SER A 107 2.16 19.00 17.44
N TYR A 108 2.42 18.32 16.30
CA TYR A 108 2.73 16.89 16.32
C TYR A 108 4.11 16.64 16.89
N GLN A 109 4.17 15.95 18.03
CA GLN A 109 5.41 15.59 18.73
C GLN A 109 5.73 14.09 18.65
N GLY A 110 4.96 13.34 17.83
CA GLY A 110 5.03 11.88 17.76
C GLY A 110 6.04 11.36 16.74
N THR A 111 6.18 10.05 16.76
CA THR A 111 6.85 9.30 15.69
C THR A 111 5.92 9.18 14.48
N VAL A 112 6.46 8.77 13.33
CA VAL A 112 5.63 8.49 12.13
C VAL A 112 4.44 7.61 12.51
N TRP A 113 3.24 8.00 12.08
CA TRP A 113 1.97 7.30 12.39
C TRP A 113 2.01 5.83 11.96
N PRO A 114 1.88 4.89 12.90
CA PRO A 114 2.16 3.48 12.66
C PRO A 114 1.01 2.74 11.96
N LEU A 115 1.36 1.62 11.33
CA LEU A 115 0.45 0.51 11.14
C LEU A 115 0.61 -0.46 12.31
N TYR A 116 -0.48 -0.81 12.97
CA TYR A 116 -0.47 -1.89 13.96
C TYR A 116 -0.65 -3.22 13.24
N VAL A 117 0.21 -4.19 13.55
CA VAL A 117 0.12 -5.57 13.06
C VAL A 117 0.22 -6.49 14.27
N ASP A 118 -0.80 -7.30 14.51
CA ASP A 118 -0.89 -8.19 15.69
C ASP A 118 -0.57 -7.44 17.01
N ASN A 119 -1.15 -6.26 17.21
CA ASN A 119 -0.95 -5.36 18.35
C ASN A 119 0.45 -4.71 18.46
N SER A 120 1.33 -4.88 17.48
CA SER A 120 2.65 -4.24 17.45
C SER A 120 2.65 -3.04 16.51
N PRO A 121 3.04 -1.84 16.96
CA PRO A 121 3.16 -0.68 16.07
C PRO A 121 4.37 -0.82 15.16
N ILE A 122 4.16 -0.65 13.86
CA ILE A 122 5.21 -0.66 12.82
C ILE A 122 5.31 0.74 12.25
N HIS A 123 6.48 1.35 12.39
CA HIS A 123 6.77 2.68 11.88
C HIS A 123 7.59 2.56 10.58
N CYS A 124 7.06 3.15 9.50
CA CYS A 124 7.73 3.24 8.21
C CYS A 124 7.92 4.72 7.87
N ASP A 125 9.17 5.17 7.71
CA ASP A 125 9.48 6.51 7.22
C ASP A 125 9.09 6.65 5.74
N VAL A 126 9.12 7.87 5.20
CA VAL A 126 8.88 8.09 3.77
C VAL A 126 9.90 7.29 2.95
N GLY A 127 9.41 6.55 1.97
CA GLY A 127 10.20 5.63 1.16
C GLY A 127 10.33 4.22 1.74
N ASP A 128 10.01 4.00 3.01
CA ASP A 128 9.99 2.66 3.58
C ASP A 128 8.73 1.89 3.17
N ALA A 129 8.84 0.58 3.16
CA ALA A 129 7.71 -0.31 2.91
C ALA A 129 7.61 -1.39 3.99
N LEU A 130 6.38 -1.78 4.32
CA LEU A 130 6.10 -2.99 5.08
C LEU A 130 5.64 -4.06 4.12
N LEU A 131 6.41 -5.15 4.02
CA LEU A 131 6.08 -6.37 3.29
C LEU A 131 5.58 -7.42 4.26
N TYR A 132 4.41 -8.01 3.99
CA TYR A 132 3.89 -9.14 4.75
C TYR A 132 3.22 -10.17 3.84
N ASP A 133 3.48 -11.43 4.17
CA ASP A 133 2.95 -12.62 3.51
C ASP A 133 1.92 -13.28 4.43
N GLN A 134 0.70 -13.41 3.95
CA GLN A 134 -0.44 -13.95 4.68
C GLN A 134 -0.80 -15.40 4.28
N LYS A 135 0.06 -16.07 3.51
CA LYS A 135 -0.18 -17.44 3.03
C LYS A 135 -0.35 -18.43 4.20
N GLU A 136 0.61 -18.41 5.12
CA GLU A 136 0.62 -19.31 6.27
C GLU A 136 0.02 -18.69 7.53
N LYS A 137 0.19 -17.38 7.72
CA LYS A 137 -0.29 -16.65 8.87
C LYS A 137 -1.03 -15.39 8.42
N LYS A 138 -2.29 -15.29 8.77
CA LYS A 138 -3.06 -14.07 8.59
C LYS A 138 -2.66 -13.04 9.65
N TYR A 139 -2.43 -11.80 9.23
CA TYR A 139 -2.06 -10.69 10.09
C TYR A 139 -3.25 -9.76 10.26
N GLU A 140 -3.75 -9.64 11.49
CA GLU A 140 -4.74 -8.63 11.82
C GLU A 140 -4.05 -7.28 11.92
N HIS A 141 -4.54 -6.26 11.19
CA HIS A 141 -3.89 -4.97 11.16
C HIS A 141 -4.87 -3.80 11.11
N TRP A 142 -4.43 -2.64 11.59
CA TRP A 142 -5.23 -1.42 11.67
C TRP A 142 -4.36 -0.17 11.86
N ARG A 143 -4.97 0.99 11.73
CA ARG A 143 -4.40 2.26 12.13
C ARG A 143 -5.37 3.01 13.04
N GLU A 144 -4.87 3.56 14.14
CA GLU A 144 -5.60 4.46 15.01
C GLU A 144 -5.98 5.76 14.26
N PRO A 145 -6.90 6.60 14.80
CA PRO A 145 -7.20 7.88 14.16
C PRO A 145 -5.94 8.71 13.89
N PHE A 146 -5.81 9.20 12.67
CA PHE A 146 -4.67 10.01 12.24
C PHE A 146 -4.77 11.42 12.85
N ASP A 147 -3.70 11.90 13.46
CA ASP A 147 -3.55 13.26 13.95
C ASP A 147 -2.50 14.01 13.11
N GLY A 148 -2.95 14.56 11.99
CA GLY A 148 -2.10 15.28 11.05
C GLY A 148 -2.89 15.87 9.89
N VAL A 149 -2.18 16.49 8.94
CA VAL A 149 -2.82 17.08 7.76
C VAL A 149 -3.10 16.00 6.72
N TYR A 150 -2.08 15.21 6.35
CA TYR A 150 -2.24 14.02 5.51
C TYR A 150 -1.11 13.01 5.72
N GLN A 151 -1.41 11.73 5.45
CA GLN A 151 -0.43 10.67 5.20
C GLN A 151 -0.90 9.80 4.03
N ILE A 152 0.01 9.45 3.13
CA ILE A 152 -0.30 8.71 1.91
C ILE A 152 0.38 7.34 1.95
N GLN A 153 -0.43 6.31 1.68
CA GLN A 153 0.01 4.94 1.59
C GLN A 153 -0.28 4.41 0.18
N LEU A 154 0.74 3.84 -0.46
CA LEU A 154 0.61 3.05 -1.67
C LEU A 154 0.64 1.57 -1.30
N LEU A 155 -0.40 0.83 -1.68
CA LEU A 155 -0.57 -0.59 -1.39
C LEU A 155 -0.51 -1.39 -2.69
N LEU A 156 0.34 -2.41 -2.71
CA LEU A 156 0.53 -3.28 -3.86
C LEU A 156 0.33 -4.72 -3.41
N HIS A 157 -0.50 -5.47 -4.13
CA HIS A 157 -0.89 -6.81 -3.73
C HIS A 157 -0.49 -7.84 -4.78
N TYR A 158 -0.02 -8.98 -4.30
CA TYR A 158 0.42 -10.12 -5.12
C TYR A 158 -0.11 -11.43 -4.54
N VAL A 159 -0.07 -12.47 -5.36
CA VAL A 159 -0.34 -13.85 -4.97
C VAL A 159 0.78 -14.74 -5.46
N THR A 160 1.02 -15.87 -4.77
CA THR A 160 1.93 -16.92 -5.26
C THR A 160 1.18 -17.94 -6.11
N GLY A 161 1.92 -18.76 -6.84
CA GLY A 161 1.40 -19.93 -7.52
C GLY A 161 1.47 -19.89 -9.04
N SER A 162 0.58 -20.60 -9.74
CA SER A 162 0.64 -20.69 -11.19
C SER A 162 -0.03 -19.50 -11.88
N ILE A 163 0.47 -19.17 -13.07
CA ILE A 163 -0.08 -18.13 -13.96
C ILE A 163 -1.58 -18.32 -14.27
N ASP A 164 -2.11 -19.52 -14.04
CA ASP A 164 -3.53 -19.82 -14.27
C ASP A 164 -4.48 -19.11 -13.30
N LYS A 165 -4.00 -18.73 -12.13
CA LYS A 165 -4.75 -17.97 -11.13
C LYS A 165 -4.87 -16.47 -11.45
N ILE A 166 -4.14 -15.98 -12.46
CA ILE A 166 -4.09 -14.57 -12.81
C ILE A 166 -5.18 -14.24 -13.83
N PRO A 167 -5.88 -13.11 -13.69
CA PRO A 167 -6.82 -12.65 -14.71
C PRO A 167 -6.17 -12.53 -16.09
N VAL A 168 -6.86 -12.98 -17.15
CA VAL A 168 -6.34 -13.00 -18.54
C VAL A 168 -5.75 -11.66 -19.00
N PRO A 169 -6.35 -10.49 -18.72
CA PRO A 169 -5.74 -9.20 -19.08
C PRO A 169 -4.35 -9.00 -18.50
N VAL A 170 -4.11 -9.50 -17.29
CA VAL A 170 -2.83 -9.38 -16.59
C VAL A 170 -1.78 -10.31 -17.19
N LYS A 171 -2.17 -11.53 -17.57
CA LYS A 171 -1.28 -12.47 -18.27
C LYS A 171 -0.71 -11.86 -19.57
N ASN A 172 -1.56 -11.18 -20.32
CA ASN A 172 -1.16 -10.55 -21.58
C ASN A 172 -0.18 -9.39 -21.37
N LEU A 173 -0.34 -8.64 -20.28
CA LEU A 173 0.57 -7.55 -19.93
C LEU A 173 1.93 -8.06 -19.47
N ILE A 174 1.97 -9.10 -18.64
CA ILE A 174 3.23 -9.74 -18.17
C ILE A 174 4.01 -10.30 -19.36
N ALA A 175 3.33 -10.86 -20.37
CA ALA A 175 3.97 -11.38 -21.57
C ALA A 175 4.52 -10.28 -22.51
N ALA A 176 4.13 -9.02 -22.30
CA ALA A 176 4.52 -7.87 -23.13
C ALA A 176 5.68 -7.04 -22.54
N ILE A 177 6.06 -7.32 -21.29
CA ILE A 177 7.18 -6.67 -20.54
C ILE A 177 8.34 -7.65 -20.45
#